data_ab3efc4f4dc6b3ced312d3d36e77a103
#
_entry.id   ab3efc4f4dc6b3ced312d3d36e77a103
#
_cell.length_a   1.000
_cell.length_b   1.000
_cell.length_c   1.000
_cell.angle_alpha   90.00
_cell.angle_beta   90.00
_cell.angle_gamma   90.00
#
_symmetry.space_group_name_H-M   'P 1'
#
loop_
_entity.id
_entity.type
_entity.pdbx_description
1 polymer ?
#
loop_
_entity_poly.entity_id
_entity_poly.type
_entity_poly.pdbx_seq_one_letter_code
_entity_poly.pdbx_strand_id
1 'polypeptide(L)'
;MYRTILCKGNIMSQTKFVRAIFPGTFDPITNGHLDVIGRGMKIVDELVIAVGDNPHKKPLFTGTERVEMIRELVQDKPEVKVERFTGLMVDFAKEINAQVILRGLRNLTDVQYEFQLALTNRAIGGLETVFIMTSEKYGFTTSTLIREVGKYGGDVSNLIPANVYKRLKKRLLEIKNEQTDK
;
A
#
# COMPACT_ATOMS: atom_id res chain seq x y z
N MET A 1 23.93 -4.03 -0.28
CA MET A 1 24.09 -4.96 -1.42
C MET A 1 24.07 -4.15 -2.70
N TYR A 2 24.98 -4.43 -3.65
CA TYR A 2 25.09 -3.67 -4.91
C TYR A 2 24.79 -4.60 -6.07
N ARG A 3 24.05 -4.12 -7.05
CA ARG A 3 23.81 -4.86 -8.31
C ARG A 3 24.83 -4.39 -9.34
N THR A 4 25.60 -5.32 -9.91
CA THR A 4 26.58 -5.01 -10.97
C THR A 4 25.88 -5.10 -12.32
N ILE A 5 25.85 -3.99 -13.07
CA ILE A 5 25.37 -3.99 -14.45
C ILE A 5 26.61 -3.94 -15.36
N LEU A 6 26.81 -4.98 -16.15
CA LEU A 6 27.86 -5.02 -17.17
C LEU A 6 27.37 -4.28 -18.42
N CYS A 7 27.84 -3.08 -18.64
CA CYS A 7 27.76 -2.39 -19.92
C CYS A 7 29.06 -2.63 -20.71
N LYS A 8 28.94 -2.93 -22.01
CA LYS A 8 30.10 -3.06 -22.91
C LYS A 8 30.83 -1.71 -23.00
N GLY A 9 31.99 -1.65 -22.39
CA GLY A 9 32.89 -0.48 -22.40
C GLY A 9 32.91 0.27 -21.06
N ASN A 10 33.85 -0.09 -20.23
CA ASN A 10 34.42 0.62 -19.07
C ASN A 10 33.61 1.74 -18.42
N ILE A 11 32.66 1.40 -17.55
CA ILE A 11 32.42 2.04 -16.24
C ILE A 11 31.50 1.06 -15.50
N MET A 12 31.98 0.41 -14.45
CA MET A 12 31.15 -0.34 -13.51
C MET A 12 30.38 0.69 -12.69
N SER A 13 29.17 1.03 -13.11
CA SER A 13 28.23 1.74 -12.26
C SER A 13 27.69 0.76 -11.24
N GLN A 14 28.14 0.85 -10.00
CA GLN A 14 27.53 0.16 -8.87
C GLN A 14 26.21 0.85 -8.56
N THR A 15 25.11 0.32 -9.07
CA THR A 15 23.78 0.81 -8.64
C THR A 15 23.52 0.32 -7.23
N LYS A 16 23.26 1.27 -6.32
CA LYS A 16 22.92 0.95 -4.94
C LYS A 16 21.55 0.25 -4.94
N PHE A 17 21.43 -0.89 -4.24
CA PHE A 17 20.16 -1.57 -4.03
C PHE A 17 19.18 -0.66 -3.27
N VAL A 18 18.00 -0.45 -3.82
CA VAL A 18 16.96 0.42 -3.25
C VAL A 18 15.77 -0.42 -2.78
N ARG A 19 15.58 -0.48 -1.47
CA ARG A 19 14.37 -1.00 -0.84
C ARG A 19 13.44 0.14 -0.49
N ALA A 20 12.20 0.10 -0.97
CA ALA A 20 11.16 1.04 -0.59
C ALA A 20 10.16 0.40 0.37
N ILE A 21 9.55 1.23 1.22
CA ILE A 21 8.38 0.88 2.01
C ILE A 21 7.14 1.58 1.42
N PHE A 22 6.04 0.85 1.22
CA PHE A 22 4.74 1.39 0.83
C PHE A 22 3.76 1.20 2.00
N PRO A 23 3.66 2.18 2.91
CA PRO A 23 2.82 2.06 4.09
C PRO A 23 1.36 2.42 3.79
N GLY A 24 0.44 1.66 4.40
CA GLY A 24 -0.98 1.93 4.30
C GLY A 24 -1.82 1.06 5.23
N THR A 25 -3.08 1.42 5.41
CA THR A 25 -4.03 0.58 6.14
C THR A 25 -4.54 -0.58 5.27
N PHE A 26 -4.74 -0.35 3.96
CA PHE A 26 -5.24 -1.33 2.97
C PHE A 26 -6.50 -2.07 3.44
N ASP A 27 -7.54 -1.33 3.80
CA ASP A 27 -8.77 -1.85 4.38
C ASP A 27 -10.02 -1.55 3.51
N PRO A 28 -10.19 -2.28 2.39
CA PRO A 28 -9.26 -3.22 1.78
C PRO A 28 -8.26 -2.57 0.81
N ILE A 29 -7.34 -3.37 0.28
CA ILE A 29 -6.51 -2.99 -0.87
C ILE A 29 -7.39 -2.77 -2.10
N THR A 30 -7.03 -1.78 -2.94
CA THR A 30 -7.77 -1.38 -4.14
C THR A 30 -6.92 -1.51 -5.40
N ASN A 31 -7.56 -1.44 -6.58
CA ASN A 31 -6.83 -1.40 -7.84
C ASN A 31 -5.91 -0.17 -7.96
N GLY A 32 -6.25 0.94 -7.29
CA GLY A 32 -5.37 2.11 -7.21
C GLY A 32 -4.08 1.83 -6.42
N HIS A 33 -4.15 1.05 -5.34
CA HIS A 33 -2.95 0.60 -4.64
C HIS A 33 -2.08 -0.32 -5.51
N LEU A 34 -2.69 -1.24 -6.27
CA LEU A 34 -1.96 -2.12 -7.18
C LEU A 34 -1.30 -1.36 -8.33
N ASP A 35 -1.91 -0.28 -8.82
CA ASP A 35 -1.31 0.61 -9.83
C ASP A 35 -0.03 1.27 -9.28
N VAL A 36 -0.08 1.79 -8.05
CA VAL A 36 1.11 2.37 -7.38
C VAL A 36 2.20 1.31 -7.16
N ILE A 37 1.84 0.11 -6.70
CA ILE A 37 2.77 -1.01 -6.52
C ILE A 37 3.46 -1.33 -7.85
N GLY A 38 2.69 -1.54 -8.93
CA GLY A 38 3.24 -1.89 -10.24
C GLY A 38 4.14 -0.80 -10.84
N ARG A 39 3.85 0.48 -10.55
CA ARG A 39 4.70 1.60 -10.97
C ARG A 39 5.94 1.73 -10.09
N GLY A 40 5.78 1.54 -8.78
CA GLY A 40 6.87 1.58 -7.83
C GLY A 40 7.95 0.55 -8.12
N MET A 41 7.55 -0.67 -8.49
CA MET A 41 8.47 -1.74 -8.86
C MET A 41 9.34 -1.44 -10.10
N LYS A 42 9.05 -0.40 -10.86
CA LYS A 42 9.91 0.04 -11.97
C LYS A 42 11.10 0.89 -11.54
N ILE A 43 11.06 1.40 -10.30
CA ILE A 43 12.04 2.37 -9.80
C ILE A 43 12.78 1.92 -8.53
N VAL A 44 12.38 0.76 -7.96
CA VAL A 44 13.05 0.18 -6.78
C VAL A 44 13.38 -1.29 -7.03
N ASP A 45 14.33 -1.84 -6.29
CA ASP A 45 14.73 -3.25 -6.40
C ASP A 45 13.87 -4.17 -5.52
N GLU A 46 13.36 -3.64 -4.38
CA GLU A 46 12.46 -4.36 -3.48
C GLU A 46 11.43 -3.39 -2.90
N LEU A 47 10.18 -3.84 -2.85
CA LEU A 47 9.08 -3.08 -2.25
C LEU A 47 8.49 -3.85 -1.07
N VAL A 48 8.48 -3.24 0.12
CA VAL A 48 7.80 -3.76 1.30
C VAL A 48 6.46 -3.05 1.45
N ILE A 49 5.36 -3.76 1.21
CA ILE A 49 4.01 -3.27 1.49
C ILE A 49 3.79 -3.41 3.00
N ALA A 50 3.78 -2.28 3.69
CA ALA A 50 3.68 -2.24 5.15
C ALA A 50 2.23 -1.98 5.57
N VAL A 51 1.58 -3.01 6.09
CA VAL A 51 0.20 -2.95 6.57
C VAL A 51 0.19 -2.41 8.00
N GLY A 52 -0.21 -1.15 8.14
CA GLY A 52 -0.25 -0.49 9.45
C GLY A 52 -1.50 -0.86 10.26
N ASP A 53 -1.31 -1.15 11.54
CA ASP A 53 -2.39 -1.26 12.49
C ASP A 53 -2.53 0.06 13.26
N ASN A 54 -3.69 0.68 13.11
CA ASN A 54 -4.05 1.84 13.89
C ASN A 54 -5.06 1.41 14.98
N PRO A 55 -4.67 1.38 16.26
CA PRO A 55 -5.55 0.94 17.34
C PRO A 55 -6.78 1.85 17.54
N HIS A 56 -6.71 3.10 17.06
CA HIS A 56 -7.82 4.06 17.15
C HIS A 56 -8.83 3.93 15.99
N LYS A 57 -8.54 3.13 14.97
CA LYS A 57 -9.47 2.85 13.87
C LYS A 57 -10.08 1.47 14.06
N LYS A 58 -11.38 1.34 13.81
CA LYS A 58 -12.06 0.04 13.68
C LYS A 58 -12.01 -0.39 12.22
N PRO A 59 -11.01 -1.16 11.78
CA PRO A 59 -10.92 -1.62 10.40
C PRO A 59 -12.00 -2.67 10.13
N LEU A 60 -12.41 -2.78 8.87
CA LEU A 60 -13.34 -3.82 8.41
C LEU A 60 -12.69 -5.21 8.44
N PHE A 61 -11.41 -5.27 8.10
CA PHE A 61 -10.61 -6.49 8.11
C PHE A 61 -9.49 -6.40 9.14
N THR A 62 -9.22 -7.50 9.83
CA THR A 62 -8.08 -7.61 10.75
C THR A 62 -6.76 -7.37 10.01
N GLY A 63 -5.69 -7.04 10.74
CA GLY A 63 -4.35 -6.87 10.15
C GLY A 63 -3.89 -8.12 9.38
N THR A 64 -4.18 -9.30 9.92
CA THR A 64 -3.85 -10.60 9.28
C THR A 64 -4.60 -10.78 7.97
N GLU A 65 -5.91 -10.56 7.95
CA GLU A 65 -6.72 -10.66 6.72
C GLU A 65 -6.25 -9.69 5.63
N ARG A 66 -5.87 -8.46 6.01
CA ARG A 66 -5.35 -7.47 5.07
C ARG A 66 -4.01 -7.91 4.46
N VAL A 67 -3.11 -8.45 5.27
CA VAL A 67 -1.84 -9.02 4.80
C VAL A 67 -2.06 -10.20 3.85
N GLU A 68 -2.95 -11.13 4.21
CA GLU A 68 -3.29 -12.30 3.37
C GLU A 68 -3.84 -11.87 2.00
N MET A 69 -4.81 -10.94 1.99
CA MET A 69 -5.37 -10.41 0.74
C MET A 69 -4.31 -9.83 -0.19
N ILE A 70 -3.32 -9.11 0.38
CA ILE A 70 -2.25 -8.51 -0.40
C ILE A 70 -1.27 -9.58 -0.87
N ARG A 71 -0.87 -10.53 -0.01
CA ARG A 71 0.04 -11.63 -0.39
C ARG A 71 -0.48 -12.44 -1.55
N GLU A 72 -1.78 -12.75 -1.57
CA GLU A 72 -2.41 -13.45 -2.70
C GLU A 72 -2.26 -12.69 -4.02
N LEU A 73 -2.26 -11.35 -3.98
CA LEU A 73 -2.20 -10.49 -5.18
C LEU A 73 -0.77 -10.27 -5.70
N VAL A 74 0.23 -10.53 -4.88
CA VAL A 74 1.64 -10.29 -5.22
C VAL A 74 2.48 -11.56 -5.18
N GLN A 75 1.87 -12.73 -5.11
CA GLN A 75 2.55 -14.02 -4.97
C GLN A 75 3.51 -14.35 -6.13
N ASP A 76 3.27 -13.76 -7.30
CA ASP A 76 4.09 -13.87 -8.51
C ASP A 76 5.24 -12.83 -8.57
N LYS A 77 5.41 -12.00 -7.53
CA LYS A 77 6.39 -10.91 -7.46
C LYS A 77 7.34 -11.11 -6.27
N PRO A 78 8.43 -11.87 -6.45
CA PRO A 78 9.36 -12.17 -5.35
C PRO A 78 10.04 -10.93 -4.76
N GLU A 79 10.09 -9.82 -5.51
CA GLU A 79 10.65 -8.54 -5.06
C GLU A 79 9.67 -7.75 -4.18
N VAL A 80 8.39 -8.18 -4.08
CA VAL A 80 7.37 -7.54 -3.24
C VAL A 80 7.17 -8.36 -1.98
N LYS A 81 7.44 -7.75 -0.83
CA LYS A 81 7.17 -8.32 0.49
C LYS A 81 5.95 -7.67 1.11
N VAL A 82 5.25 -8.41 1.97
CA VAL A 82 4.08 -7.89 2.69
C VAL A 82 4.28 -8.15 4.17
N GLU A 83 4.35 -7.08 4.93
CA GLU A 83 4.61 -7.13 6.36
C GLU A 83 3.59 -6.27 7.12
N ARG A 84 3.29 -6.68 8.35
CA ARG A 84 2.44 -5.94 9.27
C ARG A 84 3.32 -5.20 10.27
N PHE A 85 2.97 -3.95 10.58
CA PHE A 85 3.67 -3.18 11.58
C PHE A 85 2.72 -2.45 12.52
N THR A 86 3.25 -2.12 13.69
CA THR A 86 2.61 -1.27 14.71
C THR A 86 3.58 -0.17 15.11
N GLY A 87 3.07 0.92 15.65
CA GLY A 87 3.92 2.05 16.05
C GLY A 87 4.28 2.99 14.91
N LEU A 88 5.44 3.62 14.99
CA LEU A 88 5.89 4.60 14.00
C LEU A 88 6.40 3.92 12.73
N MET A 89 5.90 4.35 11.58
CA MET A 89 6.30 3.84 10.27
C MET A 89 7.80 4.03 10.02
N VAL A 90 8.38 5.14 10.47
CA VAL A 90 9.81 5.42 10.27
C VAL A 90 10.72 4.49 11.07
N ASP A 91 10.30 4.02 12.23
CA ASP A 91 11.06 3.06 13.03
C ASP A 91 11.03 1.68 12.35
N PHE A 92 9.86 1.25 11.91
CA PHE A 92 9.73 0.03 11.13
C PHE A 92 10.54 0.09 9.83
N ALA A 93 10.51 1.21 9.12
CA ALA A 93 11.30 1.40 7.90
C ALA A 93 12.82 1.27 8.17
N LYS A 94 13.32 1.77 9.30
CA LYS A 94 14.72 1.60 9.72
C LYS A 94 15.03 0.14 10.04
N GLU A 95 14.15 -0.55 10.75
CA GLU A 95 14.29 -1.97 11.11
C GLU A 95 14.48 -2.85 9.87
N ILE A 96 13.67 -2.61 8.84
CA ILE A 96 13.77 -3.36 7.57
C ILE A 96 14.82 -2.80 6.59
N ASN A 97 15.59 -1.77 7.01
CA ASN A 97 16.57 -1.07 6.17
C ASN A 97 15.97 -0.54 4.85
N ALA A 98 14.79 0.05 4.89
CA ALA A 98 14.22 0.79 3.77
C ALA A 98 14.92 2.13 3.60
N GLN A 99 15.20 2.54 2.35
CA GLN A 99 15.87 3.80 2.02
C GLN A 99 14.88 4.90 1.66
N VAL A 100 13.66 4.53 1.23
CA VAL A 100 12.67 5.47 0.70
C VAL A 100 11.25 5.00 1.03
N ILE A 101 10.39 6.00 1.26
CA ILE A 101 8.95 5.78 1.42
C ILE A 101 8.29 6.00 0.05
N LEU A 102 7.47 5.06 -0.39
CA LEU A 102 6.65 5.20 -1.59
C LEU A 102 5.23 5.64 -1.18
N ARG A 103 4.69 6.65 -1.85
CA ARG A 103 3.31 7.11 -1.64
C ARG A 103 2.60 7.34 -2.97
N GLY A 104 1.32 6.98 -3.03
CA GLY A 104 0.47 7.25 -4.18
C GLY A 104 -0.26 8.59 -4.01
N LEU A 105 -0.26 9.43 -5.05
CA LEU A 105 -1.07 10.65 -5.12
C LEU A 105 -2.20 10.45 -6.12
N ARG A 106 -3.43 10.76 -5.74
CA ARG A 106 -4.63 10.59 -6.56
C ARG A 106 -5.17 11.93 -7.06
N ASN A 107 -5.11 12.95 -6.21
CA ASN A 107 -5.65 14.27 -6.48
C ASN A 107 -4.88 15.35 -5.69
N LEU A 108 -5.21 16.61 -5.93
CA LEU A 108 -4.55 17.75 -5.27
C LEU A 108 -4.78 17.81 -3.76
N THR A 109 -5.90 17.30 -3.27
CA THR A 109 -6.19 17.25 -1.82
C THR A 109 -5.25 16.30 -1.11
N ASP A 110 -4.89 15.16 -1.73
CA ASP A 110 -3.90 14.24 -1.17
C ASP A 110 -2.53 14.92 -1.06
N VAL A 111 -2.14 15.76 -2.03
CA VAL A 111 -0.79 16.37 -2.09
C VAL A 111 -0.45 17.12 -0.83
N GLN A 112 -1.35 17.96 -0.33
CA GLN A 112 -1.06 18.77 0.86
C GLN A 112 -0.79 17.90 2.09
N TYR A 113 -1.62 16.93 2.35
CA TYR A 113 -1.48 16.03 3.49
C TYR A 113 -0.23 15.13 3.36
N GLU A 114 -0.04 14.53 2.20
CA GLU A 114 1.11 13.66 1.94
C GLU A 114 2.44 14.43 1.97
N PHE A 115 2.45 15.69 1.53
CA PHE A 115 3.62 16.56 1.64
C PHE A 115 3.99 16.84 3.11
N GLN A 116 3.00 17.14 3.95
CA GLN A 116 3.24 17.32 5.39
C GLN A 116 3.79 16.04 6.03
N LEU A 117 3.24 14.88 5.68
CA LEU A 117 3.74 13.59 6.16
C LEU A 117 5.19 13.34 5.69
N ALA A 118 5.50 13.65 4.44
CA ALA A 118 6.86 13.48 3.90
C ALA A 118 7.89 14.33 4.65
N LEU A 119 7.57 15.60 4.90
CA LEU A 119 8.42 16.49 5.71
C LEU A 119 8.61 15.96 7.13
N THR A 120 7.52 15.50 7.76
CA THR A 120 7.58 14.92 9.10
C THR A 120 8.43 13.66 9.12
N ASN A 121 8.21 12.72 8.20
CA ASN A 121 8.98 11.48 8.12
C ASN A 121 10.47 11.73 7.89
N ARG A 122 10.82 12.73 7.07
CA ARG A 122 12.20 13.16 6.89
C ARG A 122 12.79 13.75 8.16
N ALA A 123 12.05 14.60 8.86
CA ALA A 123 12.52 15.24 10.09
C ALA A 123 12.79 14.25 11.23
N ILE A 124 11.92 13.24 11.43
CA ILE A 124 12.02 12.28 12.54
C ILE A 124 12.76 10.99 12.17
N GLY A 125 12.74 10.60 10.90
CA GLY A 125 13.29 9.32 10.43
C GLY A 125 14.46 9.43 9.47
N GLY A 126 14.69 10.60 8.87
CA GLY A 126 15.70 10.79 7.82
C GLY A 126 15.35 10.11 6.50
N LEU A 127 14.09 9.72 6.28
CA LEU A 127 13.65 9.01 5.10
C LEU A 127 13.02 9.95 4.08
N GLU A 128 13.47 9.84 2.83
CA GLU A 128 12.86 10.55 1.70
C GLU A 128 11.58 9.85 1.23
N THR A 129 10.69 10.63 0.62
CA THR A 129 9.43 10.12 0.08
C THR A 129 9.39 10.31 -1.43
N VAL A 130 9.08 9.25 -2.15
CA VAL A 130 8.80 9.25 -3.58
C VAL A 130 7.30 9.19 -3.80
N PHE A 131 6.79 10.15 -4.55
CA PHE A 131 5.37 10.20 -4.91
C PHE A 131 5.15 9.62 -6.30
N ILE A 132 4.15 8.75 -6.42
CA ILE A 132 3.69 8.18 -7.68
C ILE A 132 2.27 8.66 -7.94
N MET A 133 2.06 9.29 -9.09
CA MET A 133 0.71 9.64 -9.54
C MET A 133 -0.06 8.37 -9.91
N THR A 134 -1.18 8.14 -9.26
CA THR A 134 -2.09 7.04 -9.58
C THR A 134 -2.71 7.30 -10.96
N SER A 135 -3.00 6.24 -11.72
CA SER A 135 -3.72 6.36 -13.00
C SER A 135 -5.06 7.06 -12.81
N GLU A 136 -5.46 7.89 -13.77
CA GLU A 136 -6.70 8.70 -13.72
C GLU A 136 -7.95 7.87 -13.38
N LYS A 137 -8.05 6.66 -13.93
CA LYS A 137 -9.18 5.74 -13.66
C LYS A 137 -9.34 5.33 -12.20
N TYR A 138 -8.30 5.51 -11.37
CA TYR A 138 -8.33 5.20 -9.94
C TYR A 138 -8.23 6.45 -9.04
N GLY A 139 -8.20 7.64 -9.63
CA GLY A 139 -8.02 8.90 -8.92
C GLY A 139 -9.08 9.18 -7.85
N PHE A 140 -10.28 8.64 -8.02
CA PHE A 140 -11.39 8.75 -7.04
C PHE A 140 -11.49 7.56 -6.09
N THR A 141 -10.71 6.48 -6.29
CA THR A 141 -10.85 5.23 -5.53
C THR A 141 -10.17 5.32 -4.18
N THR A 142 -10.93 5.20 -3.10
CA THR A 142 -10.42 5.07 -1.73
C THR A 142 -11.00 3.84 -1.05
N SER A 143 -10.25 3.23 -0.11
CA SER A 143 -10.78 2.12 0.70
C SER A 143 -12.03 2.53 1.49
N THR A 144 -12.09 3.77 1.95
CA THR A 144 -13.26 4.32 2.64
C THR A 144 -14.48 4.34 1.74
N LEU A 145 -14.37 4.89 0.54
CA LEU A 145 -15.45 4.91 -0.44
C LEU A 145 -15.92 3.49 -0.79
N ILE A 146 -14.99 2.57 -1.00
CA ILE A 146 -15.27 1.16 -1.28
C ILE A 146 -16.14 0.54 -0.16
N ARG A 147 -15.77 0.78 1.11
CA ARG A 147 -16.55 0.25 2.24
C ARG A 147 -17.93 0.90 2.33
N GLU A 148 -18.02 2.21 2.15
CA GLU A 148 -19.29 2.93 2.19
C GLU A 148 -20.24 2.46 1.09
N VAL A 149 -19.79 2.47 -0.15
CA VAL A 149 -20.61 2.02 -1.30
C VAL A 149 -21.02 0.57 -1.14
N GLY A 150 -20.08 -0.31 -0.76
CA GLY A 150 -20.37 -1.73 -0.53
C GLY A 150 -21.38 -1.96 0.59
N LYS A 151 -21.32 -1.19 1.69
CA LYS A 151 -22.28 -1.27 2.81
C LYS A 151 -23.71 -0.99 2.37
N TYR A 152 -23.91 -0.09 1.41
CA TYR A 152 -25.22 0.22 0.84
C TYR A 152 -25.60 -0.65 -0.36
N GLY A 153 -24.82 -1.71 -0.63
CA GLY A 153 -25.10 -2.67 -1.71
C GLY A 153 -24.66 -2.24 -3.11
N GLY A 154 -23.90 -1.13 -3.21
CA GLY A 154 -23.36 -0.68 -4.48
C GLY A 154 -22.26 -1.62 -5.01
N ASP A 155 -22.16 -1.72 -6.34
CA ASP A 155 -21.14 -2.55 -6.98
C ASP A 155 -19.79 -1.83 -7.06
N VAL A 156 -18.79 -2.41 -6.41
CA VAL A 156 -17.39 -1.93 -6.39
C VAL A 156 -16.42 -2.91 -7.07
N SER A 157 -16.95 -3.90 -7.81
CA SER A 157 -16.16 -4.99 -8.41
C SER A 157 -15.05 -4.51 -9.36
N ASN A 158 -15.27 -3.39 -10.05
CA ASN A 158 -14.30 -2.80 -10.97
C ASN A 158 -13.20 -1.97 -10.27
N LEU A 159 -13.35 -1.68 -8.98
CA LEU A 159 -12.48 -0.81 -8.21
C LEU A 159 -11.50 -1.57 -7.32
N ILE A 160 -11.78 -2.84 -7.05
CA ILE A 160 -10.96 -3.72 -6.22
C ILE A 160 -10.73 -5.08 -6.91
N PRO A 161 -9.66 -5.81 -6.53
CA PRO A 161 -9.40 -7.15 -7.07
C PRO A 161 -10.52 -8.15 -6.75
N ALA A 162 -10.72 -9.13 -7.62
CA ALA A 162 -11.84 -10.09 -7.53
C ALA A 162 -11.83 -10.91 -6.22
N ASN A 163 -10.66 -11.32 -5.72
CA ASN A 163 -10.54 -12.05 -4.44
C ASN A 163 -10.91 -11.13 -3.26
N VAL A 164 -10.51 -9.86 -3.30
CA VAL A 164 -10.85 -8.84 -2.30
C VAL A 164 -12.35 -8.55 -2.32
N TYR A 165 -12.95 -8.45 -3.51
CA TYR A 165 -14.40 -8.25 -3.66
C TYR A 165 -15.22 -9.37 -3.03
N LYS A 166 -14.81 -10.63 -3.24
CA LYS A 166 -15.47 -11.79 -2.61
C LYS A 166 -15.43 -11.70 -1.08
N ARG A 167 -14.27 -11.37 -0.51
CA ARG A 167 -14.09 -11.21 0.95
C ARG A 167 -14.92 -10.02 1.48
N LEU A 168 -14.94 -8.90 0.74
CA LEU A 168 -15.72 -7.73 1.09
C LEU A 168 -17.22 -8.04 1.16
N LYS A 169 -17.78 -8.69 0.13
CA LYS A 169 -19.19 -9.09 0.12
C LYS A 169 -19.54 -9.99 1.29
N LYS A 170 -18.71 -11.01 1.56
CA LYS A 170 -18.91 -11.92 2.68
C LYS A 170 -18.96 -11.15 4.00
N ARG A 171 -17.97 -10.30 4.26
CA ARG A 171 -17.86 -9.52 5.50
C ARG A 171 -19.05 -8.57 5.70
N LEU A 172 -19.51 -7.89 4.64
CA LEU A 172 -20.66 -6.99 4.73
C LEU A 172 -21.98 -7.73 5.00
N LEU A 173 -22.13 -8.96 4.48
CA LEU A 173 -23.26 -9.82 4.79
C LEU A 173 -23.25 -10.28 6.27
N GLU A 174 -22.09 -10.68 6.79
CA GLU A 174 -21.93 -11.06 8.21
C GLU A 174 -22.37 -9.91 9.13
N ILE A 175 -21.88 -8.69 8.87
CA ILE A 175 -22.23 -7.50 9.67
C ILE A 175 -23.74 -7.19 9.59
N LYS A 176 -24.34 -7.35 8.41
CA LYS A 176 -25.77 -7.09 8.24
C LYS A 176 -26.62 -8.08 9.06
N ASN A 177 -26.26 -9.36 9.06
CA ASN A 177 -26.94 -10.39 9.82
C ASN A 177 -26.84 -10.14 11.33
N GLU A 178 -25.64 -9.79 11.83
CA GLU A 178 -25.43 -9.44 13.24
C GLU A 178 -26.24 -8.21 13.72
N GLN A 179 -26.60 -7.32 12.80
CA GLN A 179 -27.45 -6.14 13.10
C GLN A 179 -28.95 -6.46 13.06
N THR A 180 -29.34 -7.53 12.35
CA THR A 180 -30.74 -7.94 12.23
C THR A 180 -31.18 -8.81 13.41
N ASP A 181 -30.21 -9.48 14.08
CA ASP A 181 -30.45 -10.36 15.23
C ASP A 181 -30.42 -9.62 16.58
N LYS A 182 -30.30 -8.29 16.57
CA LYS A 182 -30.38 -7.40 17.75
C LYS A 182 -31.61 -6.52 17.72
#